data_98c0c4200462f252c974bcfbebbf207c
#
_entry.id   98c0c4200462f252c974bcfbebbf207c
#
_cell.length_a   1.000
_cell.length_b   1.000
_cell.length_c   1.000
_cell.angle_alpha   90.00
_cell.angle_beta   90.00
_cell.angle_gamma   90.00
#
_symmetry.space_group_name_H-M   'P 1'
#
loop_
_entity.id
_entity.type
_entity.pdbx_description
1 polymer ?
#
loop_
_entity_poly.entity_id
_entity_poly.type
_entity_poly.pdbx_seq_one_letter_code
_entity_poly.pdbx_strand_id
1 'polypeptide(L)'
;MPEEQRIAVPTEFDPEDEYRPEPEPEPLPPSWMDGRVRIGIHTSIAGSYLNALESARKLGCNALQIFSASPRMWQGGPARIPDLDAAGFRARREELRLGPLVVHANYLINLAAAQPMLRTRSIQAFHDEIVRAVTLGADFLVVHPGARGEGGAAQAISTIVESVKQATKRVPMGRLKILIENTAGMGTAVGSRLEEVGEIVGGLLRDLPVGACLDTAHLFAAGYDIKSEDGLASTIGQIESTVALENVPIFHVNDSKIPLGGRVDRHEHIGKGKIGREAFARILQHPQLTAPAEGLAGRAFLAETPIDDPGDDRRNVAMLWELAGLKEQAPEADKGFSMLTPALKKKIAIHKARGRRRPRRKKQGSAKKKRR
;
A
#
# COMPACT_ATOMS: atom_id res chain seq x y z
N MET A 1 46.96 62.47 36.78
CA MET A 1 46.05 61.52 37.34
C MET A 1 45.22 60.97 36.16
N PRO A 2 45.42 59.71 35.71
CA PRO A 2 44.66 59.15 34.56
C PRO A 2 43.30 58.64 35.01
N GLU A 3 42.32 58.91 34.17
CA GLU A 3 40.95 58.44 34.28
C GLU A 3 40.83 56.87 34.28
N GLU A 4 40.18 56.34 35.29
CA GLU A 4 39.83 54.94 35.37
C GLU A 4 38.74 54.60 34.31
N GLN A 5 39.14 53.83 33.32
CA GLN A 5 38.20 53.20 32.42
C GLN A 5 37.35 52.17 33.21
N ARG A 6 36.09 52.47 33.46
CA ARG A 6 35.11 51.52 33.95
C ARG A 6 34.78 50.49 32.82
N ILE A 7 35.24 49.27 33.00
CA ILE A 7 34.81 48.13 32.19
C ILE A 7 33.33 47.90 32.49
N ALA A 8 32.47 48.12 31.49
CA ALA A 8 31.06 47.76 31.58
C ALA A 8 30.94 46.23 31.64
N VAL A 9 30.38 45.72 32.71
CA VAL A 9 29.97 44.32 32.84
C VAL A 9 28.72 44.15 31.99
N PRO A 10 28.64 43.19 31.07
CA PRO A 10 27.39 42.91 30.35
C PRO A 10 26.35 42.41 31.36
N THR A 11 25.31 43.21 31.54
CA THR A 11 24.11 42.83 32.28
C THR A 11 23.17 42.05 31.34
N GLU A 12 22.62 41.00 31.90
CA GLU A 12 21.47 40.20 31.44
C GLU A 12 21.75 39.19 30.35
N PHE A 13 21.83 37.96 30.84
CA PHE A 13 21.61 36.76 30.08
C PHE A 13 20.12 36.79 29.63
N ASP A 14 19.87 36.96 28.33
CA ASP A 14 18.56 36.88 27.76
C ASP A 14 18.17 35.38 27.68
N PRO A 15 17.18 34.91 28.44
CA PRO A 15 16.79 33.52 28.41
C PRO A 15 16.09 33.12 27.09
N GLU A 16 15.94 34.05 26.14
CA GLU A 16 15.37 33.77 24.80
C GLU A 16 16.43 33.43 23.74
N ASP A 17 17.72 33.46 24.05
CA ASP A 17 18.75 32.85 23.22
C ASP A 17 18.82 31.33 23.42
N GLU A 18 17.67 30.69 23.38
CA GLU A 18 17.60 29.26 23.24
C GLU A 18 18.27 28.87 21.92
N TYR A 19 19.37 28.12 22.02
CA TYR A 19 20.03 27.44 20.91
C TYR A 19 18.92 26.75 20.04
N ARG A 20 18.56 27.39 18.92
CA ARG A 20 17.79 26.76 17.86
C ARG A 20 18.80 25.95 17.05
N PRO A 21 18.80 24.62 17.17
CA PRO A 21 19.63 23.82 16.27
C PRO A 21 19.25 24.19 14.83
N GLU A 22 20.27 24.41 14.01
CA GLU A 22 20.04 24.58 12.57
C GLU A 22 19.17 23.40 12.12
N PRO A 23 18.15 23.64 11.26
CA PRO A 23 17.34 22.55 10.74
C PRO A 23 18.28 21.52 10.10
N GLU A 24 18.18 20.27 10.53
CA GLU A 24 18.94 19.19 9.90
C GLU A 24 18.73 19.30 8.38
N PRO A 25 19.82 19.22 7.58
CA PRO A 25 19.70 19.28 6.13
C PRO A 25 18.70 18.22 5.67
N GLU A 26 17.77 18.62 4.81
CA GLU A 26 16.80 17.67 4.26
C GLU A 26 17.55 16.44 3.75
N PRO A 27 17.13 15.23 4.14
CA PRO A 27 17.79 14.02 3.71
C PRO A 27 17.77 13.96 2.18
N LEU A 28 18.92 13.70 1.57
CA LEU A 28 19.04 13.55 0.12
C LEU A 28 17.98 12.58 -0.40
N PRO A 29 17.38 12.87 -1.57
CA PRO A 29 16.43 11.96 -2.16
C PRO A 29 17.06 10.58 -2.36
N PRO A 30 16.33 9.50 -2.15
CA PRO A 30 16.85 8.15 -2.32
C PRO A 30 17.43 7.93 -3.72
N SER A 31 18.45 7.12 -3.83
CA SER A 31 19.14 6.81 -5.09
C SER A 31 18.23 6.25 -6.19
N TRP A 32 17.06 5.71 -5.83
CA TRP A 32 16.08 5.22 -6.78
C TRP A 32 15.17 6.30 -7.38
N MET A 33 15.17 7.53 -6.87
CA MET A 33 14.42 8.68 -7.42
C MET A 33 15.13 9.27 -8.65
N ASP A 34 15.32 8.49 -9.68
CA ASP A 34 16.09 8.83 -10.89
C ASP A 34 15.22 9.12 -12.13
N GLY A 35 13.93 9.35 -11.95
CA GLY A 35 12.99 9.67 -13.04
C GLY A 35 12.52 8.48 -13.88
N ARG A 36 13.00 7.29 -13.61
CA ARG A 36 12.57 6.09 -14.34
C ARG A 36 11.21 5.61 -13.86
N VAL A 37 10.44 5.01 -14.77
CA VAL A 37 9.22 4.27 -14.44
C VAL A 37 9.54 3.16 -13.46
N ARG A 38 8.68 2.97 -12.46
CA ARG A 38 8.84 1.99 -11.41
C ARG A 38 7.83 0.86 -11.57
N ILE A 39 8.34 -0.35 -11.77
CA ILE A 39 7.53 -1.56 -11.94
C ILE A 39 7.94 -2.58 -10.90
N GLY A 40 6.95 -3.12 -10.22
CA GLY A 40 7.15 -4.10 -9.15
C GLY A 40 5.97 -5.03 -8.94
N ILE A 41 6.08 -5.83 -7.91
CA ILE A 41 5.05 -6.79 -7.51
C ILE A 41 5.05 -6.91 -5.97
N HIS A 42 3.92 -7.35 -5.42
CA HIS A 42 3.84 -7.70 -4.02
C HIS A 42 4.67 -8.95 -3.72
N THR A 43 5.68 -8.81 -2.86
CA THR A 43 6.58 -9.91 -2.50
C THR A 43 6.37 -10.39 -1.07
N SER A 44 6.69 -11.67 -0.83
CA SER A 44 6.49 -12.31 0.48
C SER A 44 7.64 -12.04 1.43
N ILE A 45 7.33 -11.68 2.66
CA ILE A 45 8.28 -11.56 3.79
C ILE A 45 8.52 -12.89 4.52
N ALA A 46 8.05 -14.01 3.98
CA ALA A 46 8.20 -15.31 4.64
C ALA A 46 9.69 -15.66 4.85
N GLY A 47 10.04 -15.96 6.08
CA GLY A 47 11.42 -16.25 6.50
C GLY A 47 12.22 -15.02 6.92
N SER A 48 12.21 -13.93 6.16
CA SER A 48 12.80 -12.64 6.55
C SER A 48 12.35 -11.52 5.60
N TYR A 49 12.48 -10.27 6.04
CA TYR A 49 12.25 -9.11 5.16
C TYR A 49 13.24 -9.06 3.98
N LEU A 50 14.49 -9.49 4.18
CA LEU A 50 15.49 -9.56 3.11
C LEU A 50 15.06 -10.45 1.95
N ASN A 51 14.31 -11.53 2.23
CA ASN A 51 13.79 -12.41 1.19
C ASN A 51 12.85 -11.67 0.21
N ALA A 52 12.12 -10.67 0.69
CA ALA A 52 11.25 -9.87 -0.17
C ALA A 52 12.06 -9.03 -1.16
N LEU A 53 13.16 -8.40 -0.71
CA LEU A 53 14.06 -7.64 -1.58
C LEU A 53 14.72 -8.55 -2.64
N GLU A 54 15.23 -9.69 -2.21
CA GLU A 54 15.88 -10.65 -3.13
C GLU A 54 14.87 -11.22 -4.14
N SER A 55 13.62 -11.42 -3.72
CA SER A 55 12.55 -11.86 -4.60
C SER A 55 12.24 -10.79 -5.66
N ALA A 56 12.08 -9.54 -5.26
CA ALA A 56 11.84 -8.42 -6.18
C ALA A 56 12.99 -8.31 -7.21
N ARG A 57 14.25 -8.33 -6.75
CA ARG A 57 15.42 -8.31 -7.63
C ARG A 57 15.39 -9.48 -8.64
N LYS A 58 15.18 -10.70 -8.16
CA LYS A 58 15.16 -11.91 -9.02
C LYS A 58 14.02 -11.92 -10.03
N LEU A 59 12.95 -11.19 -9.76
CA LEU A 59 11.82 -11.03 -10.67
C LEU A 59 12.02 -9.92 -11.70
N GLY A 60 13.08 -9.12 -11.58
CA GLY A 60 13.33 -7.98 -12.47
C GLY A 60 12.51 -6.74 -12.10
N CYS A 61 12.20 -6.57 -10.82
CA CYS A 61 11.52 -5.38 -10.29
C CYS A 61 12.53 -4.28 -9.95
N ASN A 62 12.11 -3.01 -10.06
CA ASN A 62 12.82 -1.85 -9.50
C ASN A 62 12.00 -1.15 -8.40
N ALA A 63 10.80 -1.63 -8.09
CA ALA A 63 9.96 -1.26 -6.96
C ALA A 63 9.37 -2.51 -6.31
N LEU A 64 8.83 -2.41 -5.11
CA LEU A 64 8.19 -3.56 -4.47
C LEU A 64 7.13 -3.15 -3.44
N GLN A 65 6.20 -4.07 -3.20
CA GLN A 65 5.25 -4.01 -2.10
C GLN A 65 5.41 -5.24 -1.20
N ILE A 66 5.20 -5.05 0.09
CA ILE A 66 5.22 -6.11 1.09
C ILE A 66 4.10 -5.91 2.12
N PHE A 67 3.74 -6.98 2.83
CA PHE A 67 3.13 -6.82 4.15
C PHE A 67 4.21 -6.61 5.20
N SER A 68 3.92 -5.80 6.23
CA SER A 68 4.86 -5.64 7.36
C SER A 68 4.76 -6.77 8.39
N ALA A 69 3.67 -7.54 8.35
CA ALA A 69 3.40 -8.69 9.22
C ALA A 69 2.41 -9.64 8.53
N SER A 70 1.91 -10.68 9.22
CA SER A 70 0.88 -11.57 8.65
C SER A 70 -0.42 -10.81 8.38
N PRO A 71 -0.90 -10.72 7.12
CA PRO A 71 -2.04 -9.86 6.76
C PRO A 71 -3.42 -10.41 7.18
N ARG A 72 -3.48 -11.61 7.73
CA ARG A 72 -4.74 -12.30 8.12
C ARG A 72 -4.84 -12.57 9.59
N MET A 73 -3.96 -11.98 10.39
CA MET A 73 -3.93 -12.16 11.83
C MET A 73 -3.81 -10.80 12.52
N TRP A 74 -4.60 -10.62 13.57
CA TRP A 74 -4.35 -9.53 14.50
C TRP A 74 -3.02 -9.80 15.19
N GLN A 75 -2.10 -8.84 15.12
CA GLN A 75 -0.84 -8.96 15.84
C GLN A 75 -1.10 -8.77 17.34
N GLY A 76 -0.61 -9.73 18.13
CA GLY A 76 -0.71 -9.66 19.59
C GLY A 76 0.65 -9.31 20.18
N GLY A 77 1.01 -8.05 20.24
CA GLY A 77 2.28 -7.62 20.79
C GLY A 77 2.79 -6.32 20.18
N PRO A 78 3.92 -5.79 20.67
CA PRO A 78 4.45 -4.53 20.18
C PRO A 78 4.80 -4.61 18.70
N ALA A 79 4.54 -3.52 17.98
CA ALA A 79 4.83 -3.35 16.55
C ALA A 79 6.34 -3.26 16.24
N ARG A 80 7.17 -4.02 16.95
CA ARG A 80 8.62 -3.83 16.92
C ARG A 80 9.30 -4.82 15.97
N ILE A 81 9.97 -4.27 14.97
CA ILE A 81 10.97 -4.98 14.17
C ILE A 81 12.32 -4.76 14.87
N PRO A 82 13.15 -5.79 15.07
CA PRO A 82 14.47 -5.61 15.65
C PRO A 82 15.30 -4.60 14.86
N ASP A 83 15.98 -3.68 15.53
CA ASP A 83 16.69 -2.57 14.90
C ASP A 83 17.76 -3.04 13.90
N LEU A 84 18.48 -4.13 14.23
CA LEU A 84 19.49 -4.72 13.34
C LEU A 84 18.87 -5.29 12.05
N ASP A 85 17.70 -5.92 12.15
CA ASP A 85 17.00 -6.47 10.99
C ASP A 85 16.49 -5.34 10.08
N ALA A 86 15.96 -4.28 10.68
CA ALA A 86 15.50 -3.10 9.95
C ALA A 86 16.66 -2.34 9.28
N ALA A 87 17.78 -2.17 9.98
CA ALA A 87 18.97 -1.51 9.43
C ALA A 87 19.55 -2.31 8.25
N GLY A 88 19.69 -3.63 8.40
CA GLY A 88 20.14 -4.52 7.34
C GLY A 88 19.21 -4.51 6.13
N PHE A 89 17.90 -4.47 6.36
CA PHE A 89 16.90 -4.35 5.29
C PHE A 89 17.04 -3.04 4.51
N ARG A 90 17.13 -1.90 5.21
CA ARG A 90 17.29 -0.59 4.56
C ARG A 90 18.60 -0.50 3.75
N ALA A 91 19.71 -0.96 4.33
CA ALA A 91 21.01 -0.98 3.65
C ALA A 91 20.94 -1.84 2.37
N ARG A 92 20.39 -3.04 2.47
CA ARG A 92 20.26 -3.94 1.31
C ARG A 92 19.34 -3.39 0.24
N ARG A 93 18.24 -2.75 0.63
CA ARG A 93 17.32 -2.07 -0.30
C ARG A 93 18.06 -0.99 -1.10
N GLU A 94 18.88 -0.18 -0.44
CA GLU A 94 19.66 0.89 -1.07
C GLU A 94 20.71 0.32 -2.05
N GLU A 95 21.45 -0.73 -1.66
CA GLU A 95 22.37 -1.43 -2.56
C GLU A 95 21.69 -1.92 -3.84
N LEU A 96 20.48 -2.46 -3.70
CA LEU A 96 19.69 -2.97 -4.82
C LEU A 96 18.97 -1.86 -5.61
N ARG A 97 18.99 -0.60 -5.14
CA ARG A 97 18.26 0.54 -5.70
C ARG A 97 16.76 0.24 -5.92
N LEU A 98 16.17 -0.50 -4.97
CA LEU A 98 14.77 -0.86 -5.01
C LEU A 98 13.90 0.22 -4.36
N GLY A 99 13.01 0.81 -5.12
CA GLY A 99 12.05 1.79 -4.59
C GLY A 99 11.08 2.30 -5.65
N PRO A 100 9.93 2.81 -5.21
CA PRO A 100 9.53 2.90 -3.81
C PRO A 100 9.33 1.54 -3.13
N LEU A 101 9.50 1.52 -1.81
CA LEU A 101 9.01 0.47 -0.94
C LEU A 101 7.62 0.84 -0.47
N VAL A 102 6.66 0.01 -0.81
CA VAL A 102 5.28 0.13 -0.35
C VAL A 102 5.00 -0.95 0.69
N VAL A 103 4.44 -0.56 1.82
CA VAL A 103 3.84 -1.50 2.77
C VAL A 103 2.33 -1.50 2.55
N HIS A 104 1.73 -2.68 2.42
CA HIS A 104 0.27 -2.81 2.42
C HIS A 104 -0.21 -3.17 3.81
N ALA A 105 -1.22 -2.48 4.30
CA ALA A 105 -1.79 -2.72 5.63
C ALA A 105 -2.55 -4.06 5.68
N ASN A 106 -2.71 -4.58 6.90
CA ASN A 106 -3.42 -5.83 7.16
C ASN A 106 -4.89 -5.77 6.72
N TYR A 107 -5.40 -6.83 6.08
CA TYR A 107 -6.79 -6.95 5.60
C TYR A 107 -7.87 -6.91 6.69
N LEU A 108 -7.50 -7.10 7.95
CA LEU A 108 -8.46 -7.06 9.07
C LEU A 108 -8.77 -5.64 9.53
N ILE A 109 -7.96 -4.66 9.14
CA ILE A 109 -8.14 -3.26 9.49
C ILE A 109 -9.40 -2.73 8.81
N ASN A 110 -10.32 -2.18 9.59
CA ASN A 110 -11.53 -1.51 9.12
C ASN A 110 -11.65 -0.15 9.81
N LEU A 111 -11.12 0.88 9.16
CA LEU A 111 -11.12 2.25 9.69
C LEU A 111 -12.50 2.90 9.67
N ALA A 112 -13.42 2.35 8.85
CA ALA A 112 -14.81 2.77 8.74
C ALA A 112 -15.75 2.08 9.75
N ALA A 113 -15.23 1.18 10.61
CA ALA A 113 -16.08 0.35 11.45
C ALA A 113 -16.99 1.17 12.37
N ALA A 114 -18.31 0.96 12.26
CA ALA A 114 -19.30 1.55 13.14
C ALA A 114 -19.24 0.95 14.55
N GLN A 115 -18.84 -0.32 14.67
CA GLN A 115 -18.71 -1.00 15.96
C GLN A 115 -17.48 -0.48 16.74
N PRO A 116 -17.63 0.09 17.95
CA PRO A 116 -16.52 0.76 18.66
C PRO A 116 -15.33 -0.15 18.93
N MET A 117 -15.55 -1.38 19.38
CA MET A 117 -14.45 -2.33 19.66
C MET A 117 -13.64 -2.68 18.43
N LEU A 118 -14.31 -2.93 17.28
CA LEU A 118 -13.62 -3.22 16.02
C LEU A 118 -12.84 -1.98 15.54
N ARG A 119 -13.43 -0.79 15.66
CA ARG A 119 -12.76 0.46 15.30
C ARG A 119 -11.52 0.71 16.14
N THR A 120 -11.63 0.61 17.46
CA THR A 120 -10.47 0.78 18.36
C THR A 120 -9.35 -0.21 18.02
N ARG A 121 -9.69 -1.48 17.78
CA ARG A 121 -8.72 -2.50 17.40
C ARG A 121 -8.09 -2.21 16.03
N SER A 122 -8.87 -1.70 15.08
CA SER A 122 -8.38 -1.32 13.75
C SER A 122 -7.44 -0.12 13.81
N ILE A 123 -7.76 0.89 14.63
CA ILE A 123 -6.90 2.06 14.87
C ILE A 123 -5.55 1.61 15.46
N GLN A 124 -5.57 0.75 16.49
CA GLN A 124 -4.34 0.23 17.08
C GLN A 124 -3.53 -0.58 16.08
N ALA A 125 -4.16 -1.47 15.33
CA ALA A 125 -3.48 -2.27 14.31
C ALA A 125 -2.89 -1.40 13.20
N PHE A 126 -3.60 -0.34 12.80
CA PHE A 126 -3.09 0.61 11.80
C PHE A 126 -1.93 1.44 12.34
N HIS A 127 -2.00 1.89 13.60
CA HIS A 127 -0.86 2.48 14.28
C HIS A 127 0.38 1.59 14.24
N ASP A 128 0.21 0.30 14.55
CA ASP A 128 1.30 -0.68 14.53
C ASP A 128 1.87 -0.90 13.11
N GLU A 129 1.02 -0.85 12.05
CA GLU A 129 1.48 -0.87 10.66
C GLU A 129 2.32 0.36 10.33
N ILE A 130 1.90 1.55 10.75
CA ILE A 130 2.65 2.80 10.56
C ILE A 130 4.03 2.70 11.22
N VAL A 131 4.10 2.26 12.47
CA VAL A 131 5.37 2.09 13.20
C VAL A 131 6.31 1.13 12.46
N ARG A 132 5.81 -0.02 12.00
CA ARG A 132 6.61 -0.98 11.23
C ARG A 132 7.05 -0.41 9.88
N ALA A 133 6.17 0.29 9.17
CA ALA A 133 6.50 0.91 7.89
C ALA A 133 7.61 1.96 8.04
N VAL A 134 7.52 2.82 9.05
CA VAL A 134 8.58 3.80 9.39
C VAL A 134 9.88 3.08 9.73
N THR A 135 9.84 2.03 10.56
CA THR A 135 11.02 1.26 10.96
C THR A 135 11.73 0.61 9.76
N LEU A 136 10.96 0.10 8.79
CA LEU A 136 11.50 -0.47 7.54
C LEU A 136 11.99 0.61 6.55
N GLY A 137 11.72 1.88 6.82
CA GLY A 137 12.03 2.98 5.90
C GLY A 137 11.16 2.93 4.64
N ALA A 138 9.89 2.54 4.77
CA ALA A 138 8.95 2.54 3.67
C ALA A 138 8.67 3.98 3.19
N ASP A 139 8.40 4.11 1.90
CA ASP A 139 8.02 5.38 1.29
C ASP A 139 6.50 5.57 1.37
N PHE A 140 5.75 4.47 1.25
CA PHE A 140 4.28 4.48 1.26
C PHE A 140 3.71 3.36 2.13
N LEU A 141 2.56 3.66 2.75
CA LEU A 141 1.71 2.69 3.43
C LEU A 141 0.31 2.74 2.82
N VAL A 142 -0.05 1.71 2.06
CA VAL A 142 -1.37 1.57 1.44
C VAL A 142 -2.34 0.94 2.43
N VAL A 143 -3.57 1.46 2.47
CA VAL A 143 -4.65 0.93 3.31
C VAL A 143 -6.01 1.05 2.61
N HIS A 144 -6.79 -0.04 2.64
CA HIS A 144 -8.21 0.02 2.31
C HIS A 144 -8.97 0.83 3.36
N PRO A 145 -9.91 1.70 2.99
CA PRO A 145 -10.71 2.49 3.94
C PRO A 145 -11.50 1.63 4.92
N GLY A 146 -11.94 0.46 4.46
CA GLY A 146 -12.77 -0.45 5.22
C GLY A 146 -14.23 -0.48 4.75
N ALA A 147 -15.11 -1.05 5.57
CA ALA A 147 -16.53 -1.22 5.28
C ALA A 147 -17.39 -0.58 6.37
N ARG A 148 -18.38 0.21 5.94
CA ARG A 148 -19.25 1.05 6.81
C ARG A 148 -20.35 0.27 7.54
N GLY A 149 -20.64 -0.96 7.15
CA GLY A 149 -21.80 -1.69 7.65
C GLY A 149 -23.10 -1.00 7.23
N GLU A 150 -24.02 -0.79 8.17
CA GLU A 150 -25.34 -0.15 7.93
C GLU A 150 -25.26 1.40 7.95
N GLY A 151 -24.09 1.98 8.25
CA GLY A 151 -23.90 3.43 8.32
C GLY A 151 -23.94 4.13 6.96
N GLY A 152 -24.23 5.44 6.94
CA GLY A 152 -24.17 6.28 5.76
C GLY A 152 -22.71 6.51 5.26
N ALA A 153 -22.53 6.78 3.96
CA ALA A 153 -21.22 7.01 3.37
C ALA A 153 -20.50 8.22 3.99
N ALA A 154 -21.16 9.35 4.14
CA ALA A 154 -20.56 10.56 4.73
C ALA A 154 -20.07 10.32 6.18
N GLN A 155 -20.86 9.61 6.99
CA GLN A 155 -20.45 9.25 8.35
C GLN A 155 -19.23 8.31 8.34
N ALA A 156 -19.19 7.37 7.41
CA ALA A 156 -18.06 6.45 7.26
C ALA A 156 -16.77 7.20 6.88
N ILE A 157 -16.84 8.15 5.95
CA ILE A 157 -15.72 8.99 5.54
C ILE A 157 -15.18 9.78 6.72
N SER A 158 -16.06 10.47 7.47
CA SER A 158 -15.68 11.18 8.71
C SER A 158 -15.00 10.24 9.72
N THR A 159 -15.56 9.03 9.90
CA THR A 159 -15.00 8.00 10.80
C THR A 159 -13.62 7.53 10.36
N ILE A 160 -13.39 7.36 9.05
CA ILE A 160 -12.08 6.97 8.49
C ILE A 160 -11.05 8.06 8.76
N VAL A 161 -11.38 9.32 8.44
CA VAL A 161 -10.52 10.48 8.67
C VAL A 161 -10.08 10.55 10.12
N GLU A 162 -11.03 10.45 11.05
CA GLU A 162 -10.74 10.47 12.48
C GLU A 162 -9.88 9.25 12.91
N SER A 163 -10.18 8.07 12.40
CA SER A 163 -9.42 6.86 12.71
C SER A 163 -7.97 6.94 12.24
N VAL A 164 -7.72 7.50 11.04
CA VAL A 164 -6.36 7.73 10.53
C VAL A 164 -5.63 8.75 11.41
N LYS A 165 -6.26 9.88 11.75
CA LYS A 165 -5.68 10.90 12.64
C LYS A 165 -5.33 10.32 14.02
N GLN A 166 -6.16 9.45 14.56
CA GLN A 166 -5.88 8.78 15.83
C GLN A 166 -4.70 7.80 15.71
N ALA A 167 -4.65 7.00 14.64
CA ALA A 167 -3.58 6.02 14.42
C ALA A 167 -2.22 6.67 14.21
N THR A 168 -2.15 7.84 13.59
CA THR A 168 -0.90 8.59 13.33
C THR A 168 -0.41 9.39 14.53
N LYS A 169 -1.24 9.55 15.56
CA LYS A 169 -0.90 10.39 16.71
C LYS A 169 0.40 9.97 17.38
N ARG A 170 1.32 10.93 17.55
CA ARG A 170 2.64 10.72 18.18
C ARG A 170 3.58 9.75 17.42
N VAL A 171 3.32 9.45 16.14
CA VAL A 171 4.27 8.71 15.32
C VAL A 171 5.01 9.70 14.43
N PRO A 172 6.36 9.81 14.55
CA PRO A 172 7.14 10.59 13.61
C PRO A 172 7.13 9.86 12.27
N MET A 173 6.36 10.38 11.32
CA MET A 173 6.13 9.74 10.01
C MET A 173 7.37 9.78 9.11
N GLY A 174 8.30 10.74 9.34
CA GLY A 174 9.44 10.92 8.45
C GLY A 174 8.99 11.14 7.02
N ARG A 175 9.47 10.30 6.10
CA ARG A 175 9.09 10.34 4.68
C ARG A 175 7.87 9.48 4.34
N LEU A 176 7.34 8.72 5.29
CA LEU A 176 6.22 7.84 5.04
C LEU A 176 4.96 8.64 4.67
N LYS A 177 4.37 8.33 3.52
CA LYS A 177 3.06 8.84 3.08
C LYS A 177 2.01 7.73 3.15
N ILE A 178 0.85 8.01 3.74
CA ILE A 178 -0.28 7.05 3.77
C ILE A 178 -1.07 7.18 2.48
N LEU A 179 -1.40 6.06 1.84
CA LEU A 179 -2.20 6.02 0.64
C LEU A 179 -3.52 5.30 0.90
N ILE A 180 -4.61 6.01 0.64
CA ILE A 180 -5.96 5.45 0.70
C ILE A 180 -6.20 4.73 -0.63
N GLU A 181 -6.53 3.45 -0.57
CA GLU A 181 -6.77 2.66 -1.76
C GLU A 181 -8.25 2.64 -2.14
N ASN A 182 -8.55 2.80 -3.44
CA ASN A 182 -9.90 2.58 -3.94
C ASN A 182 -10.29 1.10 -3.83
N THR A 183 -11.58 0.81 -3.78
CA THR A 183 -12.10 -0.56 -3.62
C THR A 183 -13.03 -0.96 -4.76
N ALA A 184 -13.20 -2.26 -4.96
CA ALA A 184 -14.12 -2.83 -5.96
C ALA A 184 -15.62 -2.58 -5.64
N GLY A 185 -15.96 -2.09 -4.45
CA GLY A 185 -17.34 -1.84 -4.04
C GLY A 185 -18.10 -3.09 -3.59
N MET A 186 -17.40 -4.10 -3.08
CA MET A 186 -18.03 -5.31 -2.54
C MET A 186 -18.73 -5.02 -1.22
N GLY A 187 -20.01 -5.39 -1.12
CA GLY A 187 -20.81 -5.18 0.10
C GLY A 187 -20.97 -3.72 0.46
N THR A 188 -20.45 -3.33 1.62
CA THR A 188 -20.50 -1.95 2.16
C THR A 188 -19.11 -1.30 2.18
N ALA A 189 -18.16 -1.78 1.36
CA ALA A 189 -16.83 -1.20 1.25
C ALA A 189 -16.91 0.28 0.83
N VAL A 190 -16.11 1.11 1.49
CA VAL A 190 -15.95 2.54 1.17
C VAL A 190 -14.79 2.70 0.19
N GLY A 191 -14.81 3.74 -0.63
CA GLY A 191 -13.75 4.03 -1.60
C GLY A 191 -13.97 3.36 -2.95
N SER A 192 -15.17 2.86 -3.23
CA SER A 192 -15.54 2.39 -4.58
C SER A 192 -15.87 3.53 -5.55
N ARG A 193 -16.19 4.70 -5.03
CA ARG A 193 -16.36 5.94 -5.76
C ARG A 193 -15.12 6.80 -5.56
N LEU A 194 -14.61 7.38 -6.65
CA LEU A 194 -13.43 8.26 -6.58
C LEU A 194 -13.66 9.47 -5.69
N GLU A 195 -14.92 9.98 -5.64
CA GLU A 195 -15.31 11.06 -4.74
C GLU A 195 -15.09 10.67 -3.26
N GLU A 196 -15.43 9.44 -2.88
CA GLU A 196 -15.20 8.95 -1.50
C GLU A 196 -13.70 8.94 -1.16
N VAL A 197 -12.86 8.49 -2.09
CA VAL A 197 -11.40 8.52 -1.93
C VAL A 197 -10.90 9.95 -1.81
N GLY A 198 -11.36 10.85 -2.70
CA GLY A 198 -11.02 12.27 -2.69
C GLY A 198 -11.44 12.97 -1.40
N GLU A 199 -12.63 12.70 -0.89
CA GLU A 199 -13.12 13.25 0.39
C GLU A 199 -12.27 12.78 1.59
N ILE A 200 -11.87 11.50 1.61
CA ILE A 200 -10.99 10.98 2.67
C ILE A 200 -9.61 11.64 2.60
N VAL A 201 -9.00 11.67 1.42
CA VAL A 201 -7.69 12.28 1.19
C VAL A 201 -7.74 13.77 1.54
N GLY A 202 -8.72 14.52 1.02
CA GLY A 202 -8.91 15.95 1.30
C GLY A 202 -9.11 16.26 2.79
N GLY A 203 -9.79 15.38 3.53
CA GLY A 203 -9.98 15.51 4.98
C GLY A 203 -8.69 15.28 5.79
N LEU A 204 -7.66 14.69 5.19
CA LEU A 204 -6.38 14.36 5.83
C LEU A 204 -5.22 15.24 5.39
N LEU A 205 -5.22 15.75 4.15
CA LEU A 205 -4.07 16.45 3.50
C LEU A 205 -3.54 17.64 4.29
N ARG A 206 -4.38 18.31 5.09
CA ARG A 206 -3.94 19.48 5.90
C ARG A 206 -3.07 19.08 7.08
N ASP A 207 -3.23 17.87 7.56
CA ASP A 207 -2.67 17.44 8.85
C ASP A 207 -1.60 16.34 8.67
N LEU A 208 -1.64 15.62 7.54
CA LEU A 208 -0.85 14.40 7.34
C LEU A 208 -0.31 14.29 5.91
N PRO A 209 0.85 13.65 5.72
CA PRO A 209 1.33 13.24 4.40
C PRO A 209 0.48 12.07 3.89
N VAL A 210 -0.51 12.37 3.08
CA VAL A 210 -1.46 11.39 2.52
C VAL A 210 -1.62 11.54 1.02
N GLY A 211 -2.14 10.50 0.38
CA GLY A 211 -2.51 10.47 -1.02
C GLY A 211 -3.42 9.27 -1.28
N ALA A 212 -3.49 8.85 -2.53
CA ALA A 212 -4.25 7.68 -2.94
C ALA A 212 -3.38 6.64 -3.67
N CYS A 213 -3.75 5.38 -3.54
CA CYS A 213 -3.35 4.29 -4.40
C CYS A 213 -4.56 3.89 -5.25
N LEU A 214 -4.40 3.75 -6.56
CA LEU A 214 -5.49 3.34 -7.43
C LEU A 214 -5.22 1.96 -8.02
N ASP A 215 -6.09 1.01 -7.68
CA ASP A 215 -6.08 -0.35 -8.23
C ASP A 215 -6.95 -0.43 -9.47
N THR A 216 -6.39 -0.93 -10.57
CA THR A 216 -7.05 -1.05 -11.88
C THR A 216 -8.19 -2.07 -11.88
N ALA A 217 -8.03 -3.20 -11.18
CA ALA A 217 -9.10 -4.19 -11.06
C ALA A 217 -10.26 -3.66 -10.22
N HIS A 218 -9.95 -2.89 -9.15
CA HIS A 218 -10.95 -2.26 -8.31
C HIS A 218 -11.71 -1.16 -9.08
N LEU A 219 -11.03 -0.28 -9.83
CA LEU A 219 -11.66 0.72 -10.67
C LEU A 219 -12.62 0.05 -11.66
N PHE A 220 -12.15 -0.98 -12.37
CA PHE A 220 -12.96 -1.69 -13.36
C PHE A 220 -14.16 -2.38 -12.73
N ALA A 221 -13.95 -3.08 -11.61
CA ALA A 221 -15.04 -3.74 -10.87
C ALA A 221 -16.02 -2.73 -10.27
N ALA A 222 -15.60 -1.53 -9.90
CA ALA A 222 -16.47 -0.45 -9.40
C ALA A 222 -17.29 0.22 -10.51
N GLY A 223 -16.91 0.05 -11.79
CA GLY A 223 -17.65 0.56 -12.94
C GLY A 223 -16.93 1.65 -13.74
N TYR A 224 -15.66 1.95 -13.42
CA TYR A 224 -14.83 2.86 -14.22
C TYR A 224 -14.27 2.10 -15.43
N ASP A 225 -14.67 2.53 -16.62
CA ASP A 225 -14.15 1.93 -17.84
C ASP A 225 -12.73 2.41 -18.14
N ILE A 226 -11.76 1.62 -17.72
CA ILE A 226 -10.34 1.85 -18.06
C ILE A 226 -9.91 0.98 -19.25
N LYS A 227 -10.85 0.28 -19.88
CA LYS A 227 -10.59 -0.62 -21.00
C LYS A 227 -10.66 0.08 -22.34
N SER A 228 -11.73 0.80 -22.61
CA SER A 228 -11.85 1.60 -23.86
C SER A 228 -11.02 2.87 -23.76
N GLU A 229 -10.68 3.46 -24.88
CA GLU A 229 -9.90 4.70 -24.94
C GLU A 229 -10.69 5.87 -24.35
N ASP A 230 -11.94 6.05 -24.78
CA ASP A 230 -12.83 7.08 -24.25
C ASP A 230 -13.13 6.90 -22.77
N GLY A 231 -13.33 5.64 -22.35
CA GLY A 231 -13.55 5.30 -20.94
C GLY A 231 -12.35 5.62 -20.07
N LEU A 232 -11.14 5.32 -20.54
CA LEU A 232 -9.90 5.67 -19.84
C LEU A 232 -9.74 7.18 -19.71
N ALA A 233 -9.95 7.93 -20.80
CA ALA A 233 -9.90 9.39 -20.80
C ALA A 233 -10.92 9.99 -19.81
N SER A 234 -12.17 9.48 -19.81
CA SER A 234 -13.20 9.89 -18.85
C SER A 234 -12.80 9.55 -17.41
N THR A 235 -12.26 8.36 -17.16
CA THR A 235 -11.81 7.94 -15.82
C THR A 235 -10.66 8.81 -15.32
N ILE A 236 -9.69 9.14 -16.17
CA ILE A 236 -8.59 10.05 -15.82
C ILE A 236 -9.13 11.44 -15.44
N GLY A 237 -10.10 11.96 -16.19
CA GLY A 237 -10.77 13.23 -15.86
C GLY A 237 -11.49 13.19 -14.52
N GLN A 238 -12.10 12.05 -14.17
CA GLN A 238 -12.73 11.86 -12.86
C GLN A 238 -11.69 11.77 -11.73
N ILE A 239 -10.57 11.06 -11.93
CA ILE A 239 -9.47 11.03 -10.95
C ILE A 239 -8.96 12.45 -10.71
N GLU A 240 -8.72 13.21 -11.78
CA GLU A 240 -8.20 14.58 -11.67
C GLU A 240 -9.14 15.50 -10.90
N SER A 241 -10.44 15.41 -11.17
CA SER A 241 -11.44 16.27 -10.52
C SER A 241 -11.79 15.88 -9.07
N THR A 242 -11.45 14.67 -8.62
CA THR A 242 -11.80 14.15 -7.29
C THR A 242 -10.60 14.00 -6.37
N VAL A 243 -9.61 13.23 -6.79
CA VAL A 243 -8.42 12.88 -5.99
C VAL A 243 -7.25 13.80 -6.30
N ALA A 244 -7.20 14.34 -7.52
CA ALA A 244 -6.08 14.93 -8.22
C ALA A 244 -4.93 13.94 -8.47
N LEU A 245 -4.49 13.84 -9.73
CA LEU A 245 -3.45 12.87 -10.12
C LEU A 245 -2.12 13.07 -9.38
N GLU A 246 -1.81 14.30 -8.98
CA GLU A 246 -0.61 14.60 -8.17
C GLU A 246 -0.58 13.83 -6.83
N ASN A 247 -1.75 13.51 -6.28
CA ASN A 247 -1.88 12.75 -5.05
C ASN A 247 -1.85 11.23 -5.25
N VAL A 248 -1.65 10.74 -6.49
CA VAL A 248 -1.65 9.31 -6.83
C VAL A 248 -0.24 8.85 -7.21
N PRO A 249 0.66 8.60 -6.27
CA PRO A 249 2.02 8.13 -6.57
C PRO A 249 2.09 6.66 -6.99
N ILE A 250 1.12 5.84 -6.60
CA ILE A 250 1.11 4.39 -6.78
C ILE A 250 -0.16 3.94 -7.50
N PHE A 251 0.04 3.09 -8.51
CA PHE A 251 -1.03 2.29 -9.09
C PHE A 251 -0.80 0.81 -8.77
N HIS A 252 -1.83 0.14 -8.24
CA HIS A 252 -1.90 -1.31 -8.30
C HIS A 252 -2.40 -1.69 -9.70
N VAL A 253 -1.58 -2.44 -10.42
CA VAL A 253 -1.88 -2.85 -11.79
C VAL A 253 -2.23 -4.32 -11.80
N ASN A 254 -3.52 -4.58 -11.76
CA ASN A 254 -4.10 -5.91 -11.70
C ASN A 254 -5.16 -6.05 -12.77
N ASP A 255 -5.14 -7.16 -13.54
CA ASP A 255 -6.25 -7.47 -14.43
C ASP A 255 -7.40 -8.08 -13.61
N SER A 256 -8.61 -8.02 -14.13
CA SER A 256 -9.80 -8.42 -13.40
C SER A 256 -10.45 -9.69 -13.98
N LYS A 257 -10.75 -10.65 -13.13
CA LYS A 257 -11.65 -11.78 -13.47
C LYS A 257 -13.08 -11.33 -13.65
N ILE A 258 -13.42 -10.17 -13.08
CA ILE A 258 -14.79 -9.66 -12.96
C ILE A 258 -15.06 -8.68 -14.11
N PRO A 259 -16.25 -8.69 -14.72
CA PRO A 259 -16.63 -7.70 -15.73
C PRO A 259 -16.76 -6.30 -15.14
N LEU A 260 -16.80 -5.31 -16.00
CA LEU A 260 -17.03 -3.91 -15.65
C LEU A 260 -18.27 -3.76 -14.77
N GLY A 261 -18.13 -3.10 -13.62
CA GLY A 261 -19.21 -2.85 -12.67
C GLY A 261 -19.67 -4.07 -11.85
N GLY A 262 -18.93 -5.20 -11.89
CA GLY A 262 -19.35 -6.43 -11.21
C GLY A 262 -19.11 -6.45 -9.69
N ARG A 263 -18.47 -5.43 -9.13
CA ARG A 263 -18.31 -5.17 -7.68
C ARG A 263 -17.77 -6.32 -6.86
N VAL A 264 -16.80 -7.05 -7.41
CA VAL A 264 -16.09 -8.13 -6.71
C VAL A 264 -14.60 -7.98 -6.95
N ASP A 265 -13.83 -8.04 -5.87
CA ASP A 265 -12.38 -8.03 -5.93
C ASP A 265 -11.85 -9.42 -6.28
N ARG A 266 -11.37 -9.60 -7.53
CA ARG A 266 -10.76 -10.84 -8.03
C ARG A 266 -9.76 -10.51 -9.13
N HIS A 267 -8.49 -10.50 -8.76
CA HIS A 267 -7.38 -10.25 -9.67
C HIS A 267 -7.12 -11.40 -10.63
N GLU A 268 -6.68 -11.07 -11.82
CA GLU A 268 -6.20 -11.99 -12.85
C GLU A 268 -4.79 -11.60 -13.27
N HIS A 269 -4.10 -12.48 -13.97
CA HIS A 269 -2.81 -12.19 -14.58
C HIS A 269 -2.91 -11.08 -15.61
N ILE A 270 -1.89 -10.24 -15.70
CA ILE A 270 -1.86 -9.09 -16.60
C ILE A 270 -2.14 -9.52 -18.05
N GLY A 271 -3.15 -8.91 -18.66
CA GLY A 271 -3.59 -9.16 -20.03
C GLY A 271 -4.40 -10.44 -20.23
N LYS A 272 -4.75 -11.18 -19.17
CA LYS A 272 -5.56 -12.40 -19.26
C LYS A 272 -6.98 -12.25 -18.71
N GLY A 273 -7.29 -11.09 -18.12
CA GLY A 273 -8.61 -10.79 -17.56
C GLY A 273 -9.52 -10.00 -18.49
N LYS A 274 -10.49 -9.33 -17.89
CA LYS A 274 -11.54 -8.57 -18.60
C LYS A 274 -11.08 -7.19 -19.04
N ILE A 275 -10.07 -6.62 -18.38
CA ILE A 275 -9.41 -5.36 -18.78
C ILE A 275 -8.61 -5.61 -20.06
N GLY A 276 -7.67 -6.55 -20.02
CA GLY A 276 -6.96 -7.05 -21.19
C GLY A 276 -5.68 -6.26 -21.53
N ARG A 277 -4.85 -6.87 -22.37
CA ARG A 277 -3.49 -6.45 -22.68
C ARG A 277 -3.39 -5.04 -23.28
N GLU A 278 -4.26 -4.69 -24.22
CA GLU A 278 -4.24 -3.40 -24.91
C GLU A 278 -4.56 -2.24 -23.98
N ALA A 279 -5.49 -2.45 -23.03
CA ALA A 279 -5.80 -1.46 -22.02
C ALA A 279 -4.60 -1.18 -21.10
N PHE A 280 -3.90 -2.23 -20.64
CA PHE A 280 -2.68 -2.04 -19.85
C PHE A 280 -1.57 -1.33 -20.62
N ALA A 281 -1.42 -1.58 -21.93
CA ALA A 281 -0.46 -0.84 -22.74
C ALA A 281 -0.82 0.66 -22.78
N ARG A 282 -2.11 1.01 -22.95
CA ARG A 282 -2.57 2.41 -22.89
C ARG A 282 -2.31 3.05 -21.52
N ILE A 283 -2.66 2.34 -20.43
CA ILE A 283 -2.46 2.84 -19.06
C ILE A 283 -0.97 3.09 -18.78
N LEU A 284 -0.11 2.11 -19.05
CA LEU A 284 1.33 2.17 -18.74
C LEU A 284 2.14 3.11 -19.64
N GLN A 285 1.56 3.56 -20.76
CA GLN A 285 2.16 4.53 -21.67
C GLN A 285 1.44 5.88 -21.65
N HIS A 286 0.36 6.03 -20.86
CA HIS A 286 -0.42 7.26 -20.84
C HIS A 286 0.38 8.42 -20.22
N PRO A 287 0.56 9.55 -20.90
CA PRO A 287 1.41 10.65 -20.43
C PRO A 287 1.05 11.17 -19.03
N GLN A 288 -0.25 11.33 -18.73
CA GLN A 288 -0.70 11.79 -17.41
C GLN A 288 -0.51 10.75 -16.31
N LEU A 289 -0.64 9.43 -16.63
CA LEU A 289 -0.51 8.37 -15.64
C LEU A 289 0.96 8.01 -15.36
N THR A 290 1.88 8.32 -16.27
CA THR A 290 3.32 8.09 -16.10
C THR A 290 4.08 9.35 -15.68
N ALA A 291 3.42 10.51 -15.71
CA ALA A 291 4.01 11.77 -15.24
C ALA A 291 4.45 11.68 -13.78
N PRO A 292 5.42 12.50 -13.35
CA PRO A 292 5.79 12.62 -11.94
C PRO A 292 4.58 12.93 -11.04
N ALA A 293 4.57 12.36 -9.84
CA ALA A 293 3.63 12.71 -8.77
C ALA A 293 4.38 13.41 -7.65
N GLU A 294 3.66 14.06 -6.76
CA GLU A 294 4.27 14.77 -5.62
C GLU A 294 5.20 13.83 -4.82
N GLY A 295 6.44 14.23 -4.63
CA GLY A 295 7.46 13.46 -3.91
C GLY A 295 8.04 12.26 -4.68
N LEU A 296 7.69 12.09 -5.97
CA LEU A 296 8.26 11.06 -6.84
C LEU A 296 8.66 11.64 -8.19
N ALA A 297 9.81 11.25 -8.69
CA ALA A 297 10.22 11.57 -10.06
C ALA A 297 9.40 10.83 -11.12
N GLY A 298 8.63 9.80 -10.73
CA GLY A 298 7.69 9.04 -11.57
C GLY A 298 6.80 8.17 -10.70
N ARG A 299 5.65 7.75 -11.22
CA ARG A 299 4.75 6.84 -10.51
C ARG A 299 5.24 5.41 -10.54
N ALA A 300 4.80 4.64 -9.55
CA ALA A 300 5.09 3.20 -9.52
C ALA A 300 3.83 2.38 -9.82
N PHE A 301 4.05 1.29 -10.56
CA PHE A 301 3.04 0.34 -11.00
C PHE A 301 3.37 -1.01 -10.36
N LEU A 302 2.53 -1.46 -9.43
CA LEU A 302 2.77 -2.63 -8.60
C LEU A 302 1.69 -3.69 -8.84
N ALA A 303 2.09 -4.90 -9.20
CA ALA A 303 1.15 -6.00 -9.38
C ALA A 303 0.87 -6.75 -8.06
N GLU A 304 -0.38 -7.16 -7.89
CA GLU A 304 -0.85 -8.07 -6.83
C GLU A 304 -1.54 -9.29 -7.43
N THR A 305 -1.05 -9.70 -8.58
CA THR A 305 -1.61 -10.79 -9.35
C THR A 305 -1.48 -12.14 -8.65
N PRO A 306 -2.39 -13.09 -8.89
CA PRO A 306 -2.27 -14.43 -8.35
C PRO A 306 -0.98 -15.11 -8.83
N ILE A 307 -0.50 -16.08 -8.04
CA ILE A 307 0.58 -16.97 -8.42
C ILE A 307 0.01 -18.38 -8.39
N ASP A 308 -0.60 -18.79 -9.49
CA ASP A 308 -1.25 -20.09 -9.63
C ASP A 308 -0.25 -21.18 -10.01
N ASP A 309 0.73 -20.83 -10.84
CA ASP A 309 1.82 -21.68 -11.29
C ASP A 309 3.19 -21.03 -11.07
N PRO A 310 4.26 -21.83 -10.86
CA PRO A 310 5.62 -21.30 -10.74
C PRO A 310 5.99 -20.44 -11.96
N GLY A 311 6.47 -19.22 -11.68
CA GLY A 311 6.87 -18.25 -12.69
C GLY A 311 5.77 -17.32 -13.18
N ASP A 312 4.54 -17.40 -12.66
CA ASP A 312 3.47 -16.43 -12.97
C ASP A 312 3.88 -15.02 -12.53
N ASP A 313 4.45 -14.89 -11.34
CA ASP A 313 5.01 -13.66 -10.81
C ASP A 313 6.00 -13.01 -11.81
N ARG A 314 6.97 -13.77 -12.28
CA ARG A 314 7.94 -13.28 -13.26
C ARG A 314 7.30 -12.95 -14.61
N ARG A 315 6.33 -13.77 -15.07
CA ARG A 315 5.59 -13.48 -16.31
C ARG A 315 4.81 -12.19 -16.24
N ASN A 316 4.16 -11.93 -15.10
CA ASN A 316 3.42 -10.68 -14.89
C ASN A 316 4.36 -9.47 -14.86
N VAL A 317 5.49 -9.52 -14.16
CA VAL A 317 6.50 -8.44 -14.16
C VAL A 317 7.05 -8.20 -15.56
N ALA A 318 7.45 -9.26 -16.28
CA ALA A 318 7.95 -9.12 -17.65
C ALA A 318 6.89 -8.53 -18.59
N MET A 319 5.61 -8.91 -18.43
CA MET A 319 4.49 -8.34 -19.18
C MET A 319 4.31 -6.85 -18.90
N LEU A 320 4.42 -6.41 -17.66
CA LEU A 320 4.33 -4.98 -17.34
C LEU A 320 5.44 -4.16 -18.01
N TRP A 321 6.69 -4.65 -17.98
CA TRP A 321 7.80 -3.99 -18.69
C TRP A 321 7.60 -3.94 -20.20
N GLU A 322 7.06 -5.01 -20.79
CA GLU A 322 6.75 -5.06 -22.21
C GLU A 322 5.65 -4.06 -22.58
N LEU A 323 4.54 -4.04 -21.82
CA LEU A 323 3.40 -3.17 -22.08
C LEU A 323 3.70 -1.69 -21.81
N ALA A 324 4.62 -1.39 -20.91
CA ALA A 324 5.15 -0.05 -20.71
C ALA A 324 6.04 0.45 -21.87
N GLY A 325 6.42 -0.43 -22.82
CA GLY A 325 7.39 -0.10 -23.86
C GLY A 325 8.83 0.04 -23.37
N LEU A 326 9.13 -0.49 -22.18
CA LEU A 326 10.40 -0.30 -21.46
C LEU A 326 11.16 -1.61 -21.23
N LYS A 327 10.93 -2.62 -22.06
CA LYS A 327 11.50 -3.96 -21.89
C LYS A 327 13.02 -3.96 -21.74
N GLU A 328 13.70 -3.08 -22.50
CA GLU A 328 15.17 -2.97 -22.47
C GLU A 328 15.69 -2.27 -21.19
N GLN A 329 14.83 -1.61 -20.43
CA GLN A 329 15.14 -0.98 -19.15
C GLN A 329 14.85 -1.88 -17.95
N ALA A 330 14.21 -3.04 -18.18
CA ALA A 330 13.92 -3.98 -17.12
C ALA A 330 15.21 -4.49 -16.46
N PRO A 331 15.31 -4.52 -15.13
CA PRO A 331 16.42 -5.17 -14.46
C PRO A 331 16.51 -6.64 -14.84
N GLU A 332 17.73 -7.18 -14.84
CA GLU A 332 17.94 -8.59 -15.18
C GLU A 332 17.20 -9.49 -14.18
N ALA A 333 16.32 -10.34 -14.71
CA ALA A 333 15.54 -11.29 -13.94
C ALA A 333 16.19 -12.68 -13.94
N ASP A 334 16.13 -13.38 -12.81
CA ASP A 334 16.49 -14.78 -12.71
C ASP A 334 15.40 -15.64 -13.36
N LYS A 335 15.69 -16.20 -14.54
CA LYS A 335 14.75 -16.99 -15.35
C LYS A 335 14.24 -18.25 -14.62
N GLY A 336 15.01 -18.77 -13.66
CA GLY A 336 14.65 -19.95 -12.86
C GLY A 336 13.83 -19.63 -11.61
N PHE A 337 13.75 -18.37 -11.23
CA PHE A 337 13.11 -17.97 -9.97
C PHE A 337 11.58 -17.84 -10.09
N SER A 338 10.89 -18.24 -9.02
CA SER A 338 9.48 -17.90 -8.72
C SER A 338 9.26 -17.95 -7.22
N MET A 339 8.42 -17.05 -6.71
CA MET A 339 7.99 -17.06 -5.31
C MET A 339 7.15 -18.31 -4.99
N LEU A 340 6.41 -18.84 -5.96
CA LEU A 340 5.65 -20.07 -5.81
C LEU A 340 6.43 -21.27 -6.35
N THR A 341 7.21 -21.91 -5.50
CA THR A 341 7.93 -23.13 -5.86
C THR A 341 6.98 -24.34 -5.91
N PRO A 342 7.32 -25.40 -6.70
CA PRO A 342 6.55 -26.65 -6.70
C PRO A 342 6.38 -27.26 -5.29
N ALA A 343 7.40 -27.15 -4.43
CA ALA A 343 7.35 -27.61 -3.05
C ALA A 343 6.33 -26.82 -2.21
N LEU A 344 6.28 -25.51 -2.38
CA LEU A 344 5.32 -24.64 -1.70
C LEU A 344 3.89 -24.92 -2.18
N LYS A 345 3.69 -25.08 -3.49
CA LYS A 345 2.41 -25.47 -4.10
C LYS A 345 1.90 -26.79 -3.51
N LYS A 346 2.78 -27.80 -3.39
CA LYS A 346 2.44 -29.09 -2.75
C LYS A 346 2.06 -28.93 -1.28
N LYS A 347 2.79 -28.10 -0.51
CA LYS A 347 2.46 -27.83 0.91
C LYS A 347 1.10 -27.14 1.03
N ILE A 348 0.79 -26.15 0.19
CA ILE A 348 -0.48 -25.44 0.18
C ILE A 348 -1.63 -26.40 -0.16
N ALA A 349 -1.47 -27.27 -1.17
CA ALA A 349 -2.47 -28.25 -1.55
C ALA A 349 -2.76 -29.26 -0.41
N ILE A 350 -1.72 -29.75 0.26
CA ILE A 350 -1.85 -30.65 1.42
C ILE A 350 -2.59 -29.95 2.59
N HIS A 351 -2.25 -28.69 2.86
CA HIS A 351 -2.90 -27.92 3.92
C HIS A 351 -4.40 -27.70 3.61
N LYS A 352 -4.74 -27.32 2.39
CA LYS A 352 -6.13 -27.17 1.92
C LYS A 352 -6.92 -28.50 2.02
N ALA A 353 -6.30 -29.62 1.67
CA ALA A 353 -6.91 -30.94 1.77
C ALA A 353 -7.17 -31.36 3.23
N ARG A 354 -6.26 -31.06 4.16
CA ARG A 354 -6.41 -31.32 5.59
C ARG A 354 -7.50 -30.46 6.23
N GLY A 355 -7.62 -29.19 5.84
CA GLY A 355 -8.67 -28.29 6.31
C GLY A 355 -10.09 -28.73 5.92
N ARG A 356 -10.25 -29.36 4.75
CA ARG A 356 -11.54 -29.91 4.28
C ARG A 356 -11.97 -31.18 5.02
N ARG A 357 -11.08 -31.90 5.71
CA ARG A 357 -11.36 -33.16 6.42
C ARG A 357 -11.77 -32.99 7.89
N ARG A 358 -11.93 -31.77 8.42
CA ARG A 358 -12.50 -31.58 9.76
C ARG A 358 -13.97 -31.99 9.74
N PRO A 359 -14.40 -33.05 10.46
CA PRO A 359 -15.79 -33.49 10.47
C PRO A 359 -16.66 -32.38 11.07
N ARG A 360 -17.78 -32.08 10.39
CA ARG A 360 -18.85 -31.27 10.95
C ARG A 360 -19.29 -31.91 12.26
N ARG A 361 -19.00 -31.29 13.39
CA ARG A 361 -19.55 -31.67 14.69
C ARG A 361 -21.07 -31.68 14.56
N LYS A 362 -21.68 -32.89 14.56
CA LYS A 362 -23.12 -33.03 14.62
C LYS A 362 -23.61 -32.32 15.89
N LYS A 363 -24.44 -31.30 15.75
CA LYS A 363 -25.19 -30.71 16.85
C LYS A 363 -26.08 -31.86 17.41
N GLN A 364 -25.74 -32.34 18.60
CA GLN A 364 -26.65 -33.21 19.37
C GLN A 364 -27.87 -32.36 19.71
N GLY A 365 -29.00 -32.77 19.17
CA GLY A 365 -30.30 -32.20 19.48
C GLY A 365 -30.63 -32.43 20.95
N SER A 366 -30.85 -31.37 21.72
CA SER A 366 -31.44 -31.47 23.05
C SER A 366 -32.91 -31.87 22.93
N ALA A 367 -33.19 -33.13 23.25
CA ALA A 367 -34.55 -33.59 23.43
C ALA A 367 -35.19 -32.86 24.62
N LYS A 368 -36.19 -32.01 24.34
CA LYS A 368 -37.05 -31.44 25.37
C LYS A 368 -37.92 -32.58 25.97
N LYS A 369 -37.59 -33.00 27.19
CA LYS A 369 -38.46 -33.79 28.03
C LYS A 369 -39.68 -32.94 28.44
N LYS A 370 -40.86 -33.20 27.85
CA LYS A 370 -42.14 -32.80 28.43
C LYS A 370 -42.34 -33.57 29.74
N ARG A 371 -42.53 -32.88 30.86
CA ARG A 371 -43.15 -33.41 32.05
C ARG A 371 -44.49 -32.72 32.24
N ARG A 372 -45.48 -33.53 32.58
CA ARG A 372 -46.85 -33.24 32.95
C ARG A 372 -46.95 -32.23 34.07
#